data_4e996fa5d242e0499601d3f8b9f11e6a
#
_entry.id   4e996fa5d242e0499601d3f8b9f11e6a
#
_cell.length_a   1.000
_cell.length_b   1.000
_cell.length_c   1.000
_cell.angle_alpha   90.00
_cell.angle_beta   90.00
_cell.angle_gamma   90.00
#
_symmetry.space_group_name_H-M   'P 1'
#
loop_
_entity.id
_entity.type
_entity.pdbx_description
1 polymer ?
#
loop_
_entity_poly.entity_id
_entity_poly.type
_entity_poly.pdbx_seq_one_letter_code
_entity_poly.pdbx_strand_id
1 'polypeptide(L)'
;GAGGTAIYPVLQIWAAKYAQKTGSRVNYQAIGSGGGIKQIEAKTVDFANSDKPLMHDEIAKNNLVQFPQVVISIVPVVHLPGISAGQMVLNGDVLSKIYLGQIKKWNDPAIKALNPKVNLPNMAILTVHRSDGSGTTFNFTNYLGKVNPEWHSKIGADTTVSWPGGVGG
;
A
#
# COMPACT_ATOMS: atom_id res chain seq x y z
N GLY A 1 -20.12 -6.38 -2.53
CA GLY A 1 -19.08 -5.46 -2.09
C GLY A 1 -17.86 -5.48 -2.98
N ALA A 2 -17.01 -4.46 -2.86
CA ALA A 2 -15.78 -4.36 -3.64
C ALA A 2 -14.69 -3.58 -2.89
N GLY A 3 -13.44 -3.68 -3.33
CA GLY A 3 -12.37 -2.80 -2.83
C GLY A 3 -11.07 -3.50 -2.48
N GLY A 4 -10.46 -3.10 -1.37
CA GLY A 4 -9.13 -3.50 -0.94
C GLY A 4 -8.91 -5.01 -0.96
N THR A 5 -7.74 -5.42 -1.45
CA THR A 5 -7.36 -6.85 -1.55
C THR A 5 -6.84 -7.40 -0.23
N ALA A 6 -6.31 -6.55 0.64
CA ALA A 6 -5.69 -6.97 1.90
C ALA A 6 -6.69 -7.62 2.88
N ILE A 7 -7.95 -7.17 2.88
CA ILE A 7 -9.00 -7.74 3.73
C ILE A 7 -9.59 -9.05 3.18
N TYR A 8 -9.39 -9.35 1.90
CA TYR A 8 -10.09 -10.44 1.22
C TYR A 8 -9.99 -11.80 1.92
N PRO A 9 -8.83 -12.27 2.39
CA PRO A 9 -8.75 -13.57 3.07
C PRO A 9 -9.63 -13.67 4.31
N VAL A 10 -9.66 -12.65 5.15
CA VAL A 10 -10.50 -12.66 6.35
C VAL A 10 -11.96 -12.44 6.01
N LEU A 11 -12.26 -11.62 5.02
CA LEU A 11 -13.63 -11.38 4.56
C LEU A 11 -14.29 -12.65 4.00
N GLN A 12 -13.55 -13.49 3.29
CA GLN A 12 -14.06 -14.78 2.84
C GLN A 12 -14.51 -15.67 4.01
N ILE A 13 -13.71 -15.71 5.08
CA ILE A 13 -14.05 -16.49 6.29
C ILE A 13 -15.31 -15.91 6.94
N TRP A 14 -15.39 -14.60 7.06
CA TRP A 14 -16.56 -13.92 7.64
C TRP A 14 -17.81 -14.12 6.79
N ALA A 15 -17.71 -14.01 5.48
CA ALA A 15 -18.83 -14.24 4.54
C ALA A 15 -19.39 -15.67 4.64
N ALA A 16 -18.50 -16.66 4.71
CA ALA A 16 -18.91 -18.05 4.88
C ALA A 16 -19.66 -18.30 6.21
N LYS A 17 -19.11 -17.78 7.32
CA LYS A 17 -19.74 -17.86 8.65
C LYS A 17 -21.07 -17.10 8.71
N TYR A 18 -21.13 -15.94 8.08
CA TYR A 18 -22.35 -15.15 8.00
C TYR A 18 -23.45 -15.88 7.23
N ALA A 19 -23.11 -16.49 6.09
CA ALA A 19 -24.04 -17.27 5.30
C ALA A 19 -24.58 -18.49 6.07
N GLN A 20 -23.74 -19.20 6.81
CA GLN A 20 -24.16 -20.31 7.67
C GLN A 20 -25.14 -19.86 8.77
N LYS A 21 -24.93 -18.69 9.34
CA LYS A 21 -25.72 -18.16 10.45
C LYS A 21 -27.06 -17.56 10.00
N THR A 22 -27.09 -16.91 8.83
CA THR A 22 -28.21 -16.06 8.40
C THR A 22 -28.89 -16.53 7.13
N GLY A 23 -28.28 -17.44 6.36
CA GLY A 23 -28.70 -17.79 5.00
C GLY A 23 -28.33 -16.76 3.93
N SER A 24 -27.85 -15.56 4.31
CA SER A 24 -27.51 -14.49 3.37
C SER A 24 -26.07 -14.62 2.87
N ARG A 25 -25.86 -14.40 1.58
CA ARG A 25 -24.55 -14.50 0.94
C ARG A 25 -23.93 -13.11 0.73
N VAL A 26 -22.64 -13.02 0.93
CA VAL A 26 -21.83 -11.81 0.65
C VAL A 26 -20.89 -12.13 -0.51
N ASN A 27 -21.01 -11.38 -1.60
CA ASN A 27 -20.07 -11.41 -2.72
C ASN A 27 -19.14 -10.22 -2.61
N TYR A 28 -17.84 -10.45 -2.81
CA TYR A 28 -16.82 -9.38 -2.73
C TYR A 28 -15.83 -9.46 -3.88
N GLN A 29 -15.60 -8.33 -4.52
CA GLN A 29 -14.65 -8.17 -5.60
C GLN A 29 -13.38 -7.47 -5.07
N ALA A 30 -12.28 -8.21 -5.00
CA ALA A 30 -10.98 -7.70 -4.57
C ALA A 30 -10.28 -6.97 -5.73
N ILE A 31 -10.66 -5.72 -6.00
CA ILE A 31 -10.25 -4.90 -7.14
C ILE A 31 -9.40 -3.67 -6.75
N GLY A 32 -8.89 -3.66 -5.52
CA GLY A 32 -8.14 -2.55 -4.94
C GLY A 32 -9.04 -1.45 -4.37
N SER A 33 -8.45 -0.65 -3.46
CA SER A 33 -9.18 0.42 -2.76
C SER A 33 -9.76 1.46 -3.71
N GLY A 34 -9.01 1.86 -4.74
CA GLY A 34 -9.48 2.83 -5.72
C GLY A 34 -10.70 2.33 -6.51
N GLY A 35 -10.72 1.06 -6.88
CA GLY A 35 -11.88 0.43 -7.53
C GLY A 35 -13.10 0.37 -6.62
N GLY A 36 -12.89 -0.01 -5.35
CA GLY A 36 -13.95 -0.05 -4.33
C GLY A 36 -14.57 1.31 -4.06
N ILE A 37 -13.76 2.34 -3.88
CA ILE A 37 -14.23 3.72 -3.69
C ILE A 37 -15.12 4.15 -4.87
N LYS A 38 -14.67 3.96 -6.11
CA LYS A 38 -15.47 4.31 -7.31
C LYS A 38 -16.81 3.58 -7.35
N GLN A 39 -16.84 2.30 -6.98
CA GLN A 39 -18.08 1.52 -7.02
C GLN A 39 -19.06 1.92 -5.92
N ILE A 40 -18.60 2.22 -4.71
CA ILE A 40 -19.50 2.67 -3.65
C ILE A 40 -20.05 4.09 -3.91
N GLU A 41 -19.25 4.98 -4.45
CA GLU A 41 -19.68 6.31 -4.86
C GLU A 41 -20.70 6.25 -6.01
N ALA A 42 -20.51 5.32 -6.95
CA ALA A 42 -21.45 5.04 -8.04
C ALA A 42 -22.69 4.24 -7.59
N LYS A 43 -22.75 3.82 -6.32
CA LYS A 43 -23.85 3.01 -5.74
C LYS A 43 -24.08 1.68 -6.48
N THR A 44 -23.02 1.09 -7.02
CA THR A 44 -23.07 -0.22 -7.70
C THR A 44 -22.78 -1.40 -6.78
N VAL A 45 -22.38 -1.12 -5.54
CA VAL A 45 -22.18 -2.10 -4.46
C VAL A 45 -22.78 -1.58 -3.15
N ASP A 46 -23.11 -2.49 -2.23
CA ASP A 46 -23.68 -2.15 -0.92
C ASP A 46 -22.63 -1.69 0.08
N PHE A 47 -21.39 -2.15 -0.06
CA PHE A 47 -20.26 -1.75 0.79
C PHE A 47 -18.94 -1.79 0.02
N ALA A 48 -17.95 -1.03 0.50
CA ALA A 48 -16.59 -1.08 -0.01
C ALA A 48 -15.56 -1.11 1.11
N ASN A 49 -14.40 -1.72 0.84
CA ASN A 49 -13.26 -1.67 1.74
C ASN A 49 -12.14 -0.84 1.12
N SER A 50 -11.53 0.02 1.92
CA SER A 50 -10.42 0.87 1.48
C SER A 50 -9.40 1.06 2.59
N ASP A 51 -8.11 0.97 2.24
CA ASP A 51 -7.02 1.36 3.14
C ASP A 51 -6.75 2.88 3.05
N LYS A 52 -7.30 3.58 2.02
CA LYS A 52 -7.33 5.04 1.95
C LYS A 52 -8.60 5.52 2.65
N PRO A 53 -8.50 6.34 3.71
CA PRO A 53 -9.67 6.99 4.27
C PRO A 53 -10.23 8.01 3.28
N LEU A 54 -11.56 8.12 3.21
CA LEU A 54 -12.23 9.20 2.51
C LEU A 54 -12.23 10.46 3.40
N MET A 55 -12.13 11.61 2.78
CA MET A 55 -12.23 12.88 3.48
C MET A 55 -13.67 13.17 3.86
N HIS A 56 -13.85 14.03 4.86
CA HIS A 56 -15.17 14.32 5.42
C HIS A 56 -16.18 14.82 4.38
N ASP A 57 -15.74 15.67 3.47
CA ASP A 57 -16.53 16.19 2.37
C ASP A 57 -16.89 15.12 1.33
N GLU A 58 -15.98 14.17 1.02
CA GLU A 58 -16.26 13.04 0.14
C GLU A 58 -17.34 12.12 0.75
N ILE A 59 -17.25 11.86 2.06
CA ILE A 59 -18.23 11.06 2.81
C ILE A 59 -19.60 11.73 2.78
N ALA A 60 -19.65 13.04 3.11
CA ALA A 60 -20.89 13.81 3.13
C ALA A 60 -21.54 13.92 1.74
N LYS A 61 -20.76 14.25 0.72
CA LYS A 61 -21.23 14.38 -0.67
C LYS A 61 -21.88 13.10 -1.20
N ASN A 62 -21.31 11.95 -0.85
CA ASN A 62 -21.77 10.65 -1.35
C ASN A 62 -22.77 9.96 -0.39
N ASN A 63 -23.11 10.61 0.74
CA ASN A 63 -23.96 10.06 1.79
C ASN A 63 -23.49 8.68 2.27
N LEU A 64 -22.20 8.61 2.60
CA LEU A 64 -21.54 7.39 3.07
C LEU A 64 -21.31 7.42 4.58
N VAL A 65 -21.08 6.25 5.15
CA VAL A 65 -20.57 6.06 6.50
C VAL A 65 -19.27 5.28 6.41
N GLN A 66 -18.23 5.73 7.11
CA GLN A 66 -16.95 5.04 7.16
C GLN A 66 -16.58 4.69 8.60
N PHE A 67 -16.09 3.46 8.79
CA PHE A 67 -15.65 2.97 10.10
C PHE A 67 -14.44 2.02 9.94
N PRO A 68 -13.55 1.94 10.95
CA PRO A 68 -12.41 1.01 10.93
C PRO A 68 -12.91 -0.44 11.07
N GLN A 69 -12.33 -1.34 10.29
CA GLN A 69 -12.75 -2.74 10.26
C GLN A 69 -11.62 -3.70 10.67
N VAL A 70 -10.43 -3.52 10.12
CA VAL A 70 -9.23 -4.31 10.44
C VAL A 70 -8.00 -3.42 10.46
N VAL A 71 -6.97 -3.87 11.17
CA VAL A 71 -5.64 -3.25 11.15
C VAL A 71 -4.69 -4.15 10.37
N ILE A 72 -3.95 -3.56 9.44
CA ILE A 72 -2.93 -4.23 8.64
C ILE A 72 -1.62 -3.46 8.69
N SER A 73 -0.50 -4.15 8.42
CA SER A 73 0.80 -3.52 8.28
C SER A 73 1.18 -3.41 6.80
N ILE A 74 1.82 -2.30 6.44
CA ILE A 74 2.45 -2.10 5.14
C ILE A 74 3.94 -2.11 5.35
N VAL A 75 4.62 -3.07 4.75
CA VAL A 75 6.05 -3.32 4.96
C VAL A 75 6.78 -3.44 3.62
N PRO A 76 8.00 -2.86 3.49
CA PRO A 76 8.87 -3.16 2.36
C PRO A 76 9.33 -4.62 2.43
N VAL A 77 9.22 -5.33 1.34
CA VAL A 77 9.74 -6.70 1.21
C VAL A 77 10.97 -6.65 0.32
N VAL A 78 12.06 -7.24 0.79
CA VAL A 78 13.35 -7.23 0.10
C VAL A 78 13.83 -8.67 -0.09
N HIS A 79 14.27 -8.98 -1.31
CA HIS A 79 14.94 -10.25 -1.61
C HIS A 79 16.39 -9.97 -2.01
N LEU A 80 17.32 -10.33 -1.13
CA LEU A 80 18.76 -10.16 -1.35
C LEU A 80 19.52 -11.42 -0.96
N PRO A 81 20.41 -11.93 -1.85
CA PRO A 81 21.26 -13.07 -1.51
C PRO A 81 22.13 -12.80 -0.27
N GLY A 82 22.17 -13.75 0.65
CA GLY A 82 22.98 -13.67 1.86
C GLY A 82 22.44 -12.74 2.96
N ILE A 83 21.23 -12.19 2.79
CA ILE A 83 20.57 -11.35 3.79
C ILE A 83 19.35 -12.11 4.34
N SER A 84 19.35 -12.33 5.65
CA SER A 84 18.23 -12.97 6.34
C SER A 84 17.17 -11.96 6.78
N ALA A 85 15.97 -12.46 7.07
CA ALA A 85 14.88 -11.63 7.58
C ALA A 85 15.31 -10.86 8.85
N GLY A 86 14.96 -9.58 8.92
CA GLY A 86 15.27 -8.70 10.07
C GLY A 86 16.71 -8.20 10.14
N GLN A 87 17.59 -8.57 9.23
CA GLN A 87 18.98 -8.10 9.23
C GLN A 87 19.16 -6.70 8.68
N MET A 88 18.28 -6.25 7.78
CA MET A 88 18.42 -4.99 7.10
C MET A 88 17.54 -3.91 7.72
N VAL A 89 18.12 -2.73 7.91
CA VAL A 89 17.44 -1.54 8.40
C VAL A 89 17.39 -0.48 7.30
N LEU A 90 16.23 0.08 7.07
CA LEU A 90 16.00 1.23 6.21
C LEU A 90 15.24 2.28 7.02
N ASN A 91 15.61 3.55 6.86
CA ASN A 91 14.80 4.67 7.37
C ASN A 91 13.98 5.31 6.24
N GLY A 92 13.07 6.21 6.60
CA GLY A 92 12.16 6.82 5.65
C GLY A 92 12.86 7.66 4.58
N ASP A 93 13.96 8.35 4.91
CA ASP A 93 14.72 9.15 3.94
C ASP A 93 15.39 8.25 2.89
N VAL A 94 16.09 7.20 3.32
CA VAL A 94 16.71 6.23 2.42
C VAL A 94 15.67 5.53 1.56
N LEU A 95 14.54 5.13 2.14
CA LEU A 95 13.45 4.50 1.41
C LEU A 95 12.87 5.43 0.35
N SER A 96 12.66 6.70 0.69
CA SER A 96 12.19 7.72 -0.27
C SER A 96 13.18 7.89 -1.43
N LYS A 97 14.47 7.99 -1.14
CA LYS A 97 15.53 8.13 -2.16
C LYS A 97 15.63 6.92 -3.08
N ILE A 98 15.37 5.72 -2.56
CA ILE A 98 15.29 4.51 -3.39
C ILE A 98 14.14 4.65 -4.40
N TYR A 99 12.93 4.97 -3.94
CA TYR A 99 11.77 5.11 -4.82
C TYR A 99 11.81 6.36 -5.71
N LEU A 100 12.56 7.40 -5.35
CA LEU A 100 12.90 8.54 -6.22
C LEU A 100 13.95 8.19 -7.28
N GLY A 101 14.55 6.98 -7.22
CA GLY A 101 15.60 6.55 -8.15
C GLY A 101 16.96 7.23 -7.90
N GLN A 102 17.15 7.85 -6.76
CA GLN A 102 18.41 8.49 -6.35
C GLN A 102 19.40 7.44 -5.80
N ILE A 103 18.95 6.49 -5.03
CA ILE A 103 19.72 5.33 -4.56
C ILE A 103 19.37 4.14 -5.47
N LYS A 104 20.36 3.66 -6.22
CA LYS A 104 20.17 2.65 -7.28
C LYS A 104 20.81 1.31 -6.96
N LYS A 105 21.61 1.19 -5.91
CA LYS A 105 22.33 -0.03 -5.54
C LYS A 105 22.20 -0.31 -4.05
N TRP A 106 22.16 -1.60 -3.70
CA TRP A 106 22.04 -2.02 -2.32
C TRP A 106 23.25 -1.67 -1.47
N ASN A 107 24.46 -1.60 -2.05
CA ASN A 107 25.68 -1.20 -1.35
C ASN A 107 25.92 0.33 -1.34
N ASP A 108 24.91 1.13 -1.57
CA ASP A 108 24.99 2.59 -1.47
C ASP A 108 25.46 3.02 -0.07
N PRO A 109 26.32 4.05 0.04
CA PRO A 109 26.82 4.54 1.33
C PRO A 109 25.70 4.87 2.34
N ALA A 110 24.58 5.41 1.88
CA ALA A 110 23.47 5.75 2.77
C ALA A 110 22.80 4.49 3.36
N ILE A 111 22.69 3.39 2.59
CA ILE A 111 22.19 2.11 3.11
C ILE A 111 23.23 1.48 4.02
N LYS A 112 24.51 1.48 3.64
CA LYS A 112 25.60 0.94 4.46
C LYS A 112 25.71 1.60 5.83
N ALA A 113 25.52 2.92 5.90
CA ALA A 113 25.56 3.66 7.16
C ALA A 113 24.51 3.18 8.17
N LEU A 114 23.36 2.74 7.71
CA LEU A 114 22.29 2.16 8.54
C LEU A 114 22.57 0.68 8.89
N ASN A 115 23.47 0.02 8.14
CA ASN A 115 23.70 -1.42 8.20
C ASN A 115 25.22 -1.76 8.30
N PRO A 116 25.95 -1.22 9.29
CA PRO A 116 27.42 -1.32 9.30
C PRO A 116 27.96 -2.75 9.47
N LYS A 117 27.13 -3.67 9.95
CA LYS A 117 27.48 -5.08 10.16
C LYS A 117 26.98 -6.01 9.05
N VAL A 118 26.29 -5.47 8.04
CA VAL A 118 25.70 -6.26 6.96
C VAL A 118 26.55 -6.12 5.69
N ASN A 119 26.93 -7.24 5.10
CA ASN A 119 27.64 -7.24 3.83
C ASN A 119 26.66 -7.07 2.67
N LEU A 120 26.37 -5.81 2.31
CA LEU A 120 25.43 -5.49 1.26
C LEU A 120 26.05 -5.72 -0.13
N PRO A 121 25.36 -6.45 -1.03
CA PRO A 121 25.89 -6.77 -2.36
C PRO A 121 25.91 -5.53 -3.29
N ASN A 122 26.87 -5.51 -4.21
CA ASN A 122 26.87 -4.51 -5.29
C ASN A 122 25.85 -4.91 -6.38
N MET A 123 24.57 -4.83 -6.04
CA MET A 123 23.46 -5.17 -6.92
C MET A 123 22.55 -3.96 -7.13
N ALA A 124 21.97 -3.87 -8.31
CA ALA A 124 20.96 -2.85 -8.61
C ALA A 124 19.68 -3.08 -7.78
N ILE A 125 19.06 -2.00 -7.37
CA ILE A 125 17.72 -2.02 -6.76
C ILE A 125 16.69 -1.93 -7.88
N LEU A 126 15.76 -2.88 -7.91
CA LEU A 126 14.55 -2.79 -8.70
C LEU A 126 13.37 -2.58 -7.75
N THR A 127 12.73 -1.43 -7.84
CA THR A 127 11.52 -1.16 -7.07
C THR A 127 10.30 -1.80 -7.75
N VAL A 128 9.42 -2.39 -6.96
CA VAL A 128 8.16 -2.96 -7.42
C VAL A 128 7.02 -2.22 -6.71
N HIS A 129 6.02 -1.83 -7.47
CA HIS A 129 4.85 -1.10 -6.96
C HIS A 129 3.56 -1.61 -7.60
N ARG A 130 2.42 -1.22 -7.06
CA ARG A 130 1.12 -1.56 -7.63
C ARG A 130 0.83 -0.73 -8.87
N SER A 131 0.18 -1.35 -9.87
CA SER A 131 -0.30 -0.68 -11.09
C SER A 131 -1.78 -0.31 -11.04
N ASP A 132 -2.53 -0.86 -10.07
CA ASP A 132 -3.94 -0.55 -9.82
C ASP A 132 -4.12 0.58 -8.79
N GLY A 133 -5.37 1.02 -8.60
CA GLY A 133 -5.75 1.96 -7.54
C GLY A 133 -5.68 1.31 -6.15
N SER A 134 -4.54 1.43 -5.49
CA SER A 134 -4.19 0.69 -4.27
C SER A 134 -4.19 1.57 -3.01
N GLY A 135 -4.89 1.12 -1.97
CA GLY A 135 -4.79 1.75 -0.65
C GLY A 135 -3.43 1.58 0.00
N THR A 136 -2.73 0.47 -0.28
CA THR A 136 -1.33 0.28 0.12
C THR A 136 -0.43 1.34 -0.51
N THR A 137 -0.61 1.64 -1.80
CA THR A 137 0.08 2.75 -2.48
C THR A 137 -0.20 4.08 -1.78
N PHE A 138 -1.46 4.38 -1.46
CA PHE A 138 -1.81 5.62 -0.74
C PHE A 138 -1.05 5.74 0.58
N ASN A 139 -1.11 4.73 1.44
CA ASN A 139 -0.47 4.78 2.75
C ASN A 139 1.06 4.86 2.65
N PHE A 140 1.65 4.12 1.73
CA PHE A 140 3.09 4.14 1.50
C PHE A 140 3.56 5.51 0.99
N THR A 141 2.90 6.06 -0.04
CA THR A 141 3.26 7.37 -0.61
C THR A 141 2.98 8.52 0.36
N ASN A 142 1.93 8.42 1.17
CA ASN A 142 1.66 9.35 2.27
C ASN A 142 2.77 9.33 3.33
N TYR A 143 3.25 8.14 3.70
CA TYR A 143 4.41 8.00 4.59
C TYR A 143 5.66 8.64 3.99
N LEU A 144 5.99 8.32 2.73
CA LEU A 144 7.15 8.90 2.05
C LEU A 144 7.07 10.44 1.98
N GLY A 145 5.87 10.98 1.72
CA GLY A 145 5.64 12.42 1.71
C GLY A 145 5.81 13.09 3.08
N LYS A 146 5.53 12.38 4.17
CA LYS A 146 5.73 12.89 5.53
C LYS A 146 7.20 12.91 5.95
N VAL A 147 8.02 12.00 5.44
CA VAL A 147 9.43 11.84 5.84
C VAL A 147 10.41 12.46 4.85
N ASN A 148 9.96 12.82 3.65
CA ASN A 148 10.81 13.40 2.61
C ASN A 148 10.07 14.52 1.86
N PRO A 149 10.54 15.81 2.00
CA PRO A 149 9.89 16.95 1.35
C PRO A 149 9.94 16.91 -0.18
N GLU A 150 10.98 16.30 -0.77
CA GLU A 150 11.09 16.16 -2.21
C GLU A 150 10.02 15.18 -2.75
N TRP A 151 9.79 14.06 -2.04
CA TRP A 151 8.69 13.17 -2.36
C TRP A 151 7.35 13.90 -2.30
N HIS A 152 7.13 14.65 -1.21
CA HIS A 152 5.89 15.38 -1.00
C HIS A 152 5.60 16.34 -2.15
N SER A 153 6.61 17.11 -2.59
CA SER A 153 6.44 18.14 -3.63
C SER A 153 6.34 17.57 -5.05
N LYS A 154 7.06 16.47 -5.35
CA LYS A 154 7.14 15.92 -6.72
C LYS A 154 6.11 14.85 -7.02
N ILE A 155 5.79 14.01 -6.04
CA ILE A 155 4.97 12.80 -6.24
C ILE A 155 3.65 12.91 -5.50
N GLY A 156 3.68 13.36 -4.23
CA GLY A 156 2.49 13.42 -3.39
C GLY A 156 2.06 12.04 -2.88
N ALA A 157 0.76 11.92 -2.59
CA ALA A 157 0.15 10.71 -2.05
C ALA A 157 -1.24 10.47 -2.63
N ASP A 158 -1.45 9.31 -3.25
CA ASP A 158 -2.77 8.85 -3.68
C ASP A 158 -2.77 7.33 -3.88
N THR A 159 -3.94 6.75 -4.21
CA THR A 159 -4.08 5.33 -4.57
C THR A 159 -3.34 4.97 -5.86
N THR A 160 -3.06 5.97 -6.68
CA THR A 160 -2.24 5.88 -7.91
C THR A 160 -1.38 7.13 -8.01
N VAL A 161 -0.09 6.98 -8.21
CA VAL A 161 0.87 8.09 -8.38
C VAL A 161 1.76 7.86 -9.60
N SER A 162 2.39 8.94 -10.08
CA SER A 162 3.41 8.84 -11.13
C SER A 162 4.73 8.38 -10.51
N TRP A 163 4.97 7.07 -10.52
CA TRP A 163 6.19 6.51 -9.96
C TRP A 163 7.42 6.95 -10.75
N PRO A 164 8.51 7.39 -10.10
CA PRO A 164 9.74 7.80 -10.79
C PRO A 164 10.44 6.69 -11.55
N GLY A 165 10.14 5.44 -11.22
CA GLY A 165 10.71 4.25 -11.85
C GLY A 165 10.21 2.98 -11.17
N GLY A 166 10.78 1.84 -11.57
CA GLY A 166 10.36 0.53 -11.09
C GLY A 166 9.43 -0.19 -12.06
N VAL A 167 8.83 -1.27 -11.59
CA VAL A 167 7.87 -2.07 -12.35
C VAL A 167 6.54 -2.17 -11.60
N GLY A 168 5.46 -2.08 -12.35
CA GLY A 168 4.11 -2.29 -11.85
C GLY A 168 3.72 -3.77 -11.82
N GLY A 169 3.03 -4.20 -10.77
CA GLY A 169 2.51 -5.56 -10.59
C GLY A 169 1.08 -5.55 -10.03
#